data_9f14c2fea5e15a368b66f9bf6c5f3742
#
_entry.id   9f14c2fea5e15a368b66f9bf6c5f3742
#
_cell.length_a   1.000
_cell.length_b   1.000
_cell.length_c   1.000
_cell.angle_alpha   90.00
_cell.angle_beta   90.00
_cell.angle_gamma   90.00
#
_symmetry.space_group_name_H-M   'P 1'
#
loop_
_entity.id
_entity.type
_entity.pdbx_description
1 polymer ?
#
loop_
_entity_poly.entity_id
_entity_poly.type
_entity_poly.pdbx_seq_one_letter_code
_entity_poly.pdbx_strand_id
1 'polypeptide(L)'
;SSQEKKAKQNKKRGKFMSDYIVRAIAADSQIRAFAAVTTETVETARKDHNTSPVATAALGRLLTAGSMMGVMMKGDKDILTLQVKGDGLLQGITVTADSKGRVKGYVVEPDVIIPANAKGKLDVGGAVGHGFLQVIKDMGLKEPYVGQVALQTGEIAEDLTYYFAASEQVPSAVGLGVLMNKDNTV
;
A
#
# COMPACT_ATOMS: atom_id res chain seq x y z
N SER A 1 38.89 11.89 -20.41
CA SER A 1 38.18 12.96 -21.18
C SER A 1 36.87 13.29 -20.47
N SER A 2 36.32 14.51 -20.74
CA SER A 2 35.03 14.98 -20.17
C SER A 2 33.86 14.04 -20.47
N GLN A 3 33.91 13.33 -21.59
CA GLN A 3 32.89 12.37 -22.01
C GLN A 3 32.93 11.07 -21.19
N GLU A 4 34.09 10.59 -20.77
CA GLU A 4 34.22 9.40 -19.90
C GLU A 4 33.74 9.68 -18.47
N LYS A 5 33.92 10.90 -17.98
CA LYS A 5 33.38 11.33 -16.68
C LYS A 5 31.86 11.40 -16.71
N LYS A 6 31.23 11.89 -17.82
CA LYS A 6 29.78 11.89 -18.00
C LYS A 6 29.23 10.47 -18.15
N ALA A 7 29.92 9.56 -18.83
CA ALA A 7 29.49 8.17 -18.95
C ALA A 7 29.59 7.40 -17.62
N LYS A 8 30.62 7.67 -16.79
CA LYS A 8 30.73 7.09 -15.44
C LYS A 8 29.71 7.66 -14.46
N GLN A 9 29.30 8.93 -14.63
CA GLN A 9 28.30 9.56 -13.79
C GLN A 9 26.88 9.06 -14.12
N ASN A 10 26.61 8.74 -15.41
CA ASN A 10 25.36 8.09 -15.82
C ASN A 10 25.26 6.60 -15.43
N LYS A 11 26.40 5.91 -15.21
CA LYS A 11 26.42 4.53 -14.77
C LYS A 11 26.18 4.38 -13.24
N LYS A 12 26.26 5.49 -12.47
CA LYS A 12 25.98 5.54 -11.03
C LYS A 12 24.56 5.99 -10.68
N ARG A 13 23.79 6.48 -11.64
CA ARG A 13 22.33 6.60 -11.51
C ARG A 13 21.78 5.23 -11.89
N GLY A 14 21.61 4.37 -10.91
CA GLY A 14 20.80 3.18 -11.08
C GLY A 14 19.51 3.64 -11.81
N LYS A 15 19.18 2.99 -12.91
CA LYS A 15 17.94 3.23 -13.64
C LYS A 15 16.83 2.87 -12.64
N PHE A 16 16.31 3.86 -11.92
CA PHE A 16 15.11 3.68 -11.14
C PHE A 16 14.07 3.17 -12.12
N MET A 17 13.67 1.92 -11.96
CA MET A 17 12.55 1.40 -12.71
C MET A 17 11.33 2.17 -12.21
N SER A 18 10.64 2.86 -13.11
CA SER A 18 9.37 3.50 -12.77
C SER A 18 8.41 2.48 -12.16
N ASP A 19 7.54 2.93 -11.28
CA ASP A 19 6.51 2.08 -10.67
C ASP A 19 5.67 1.39 -11.75
N TYR A 20 5.29 0.15 -11.47
CA TYR A 20 4.48 -0.66 -12.41
C TYR A 20 3.64 -1.69 -11.68
N ILE A 21 2.60 -2.17 -12.35
CA ILE A 21 1.76 -3.29 -11.92
C ILE A 21 1.79 -4.37 -13.00
N VAL A 22 1.96 -5.61 -12.58
CA VAL A 22 1.85 -6.80 -13.43
C VAL A 22 0.60 -7.59 -13.03
N ARG A 23 -0.14 -8.07 -14.01
CA ARG A 23 -1.26 -8.98 -13.83
C ARG A 23 -0.97 -10.30 -14.51
N ALA A 24 -1.31 -11.40 -13.85
CA ALA A 24 -1.17 -12.75 -14.40
C ALA A 24 -2.43 -13.58 -14.15
N ILE A 25 -2.65 -14.55 -14.99
CA ILE A 25 -3.72 -15.54 -14.89
C ILE A 25 -3.07 -16.93 -14.99
N ALA A 26 -3.51 -17.85 -14.16
CA ALA A 26 -3.04 -19.23 -14.15
C ALA A 26 -4.20 -20.21 -13.92
N ALA A 27 -3.91 -21.52 -14.10
CA ALA A 27 -4.85 -22.61 -13.88
C ALA A 27 -6.20 -22.40 -14.59
N ASP A 28 -6.17 -22.19 -15.90
CA ASP A 28 -7.36 -21.96 -16.74
C ASP A 28 -8.28 -20.85 -16.20
N SER A 29 -7.66 -19.71 -15.81
CA SER A 29 -8.34 -18.55 -15.24
C SER A 29 -8.90 -18.71 -13.82
N GLN A 30 -8.58 -19.79 -13.12
CA GLN A 30 -8.99 -20.01 -11.74
C GLN A 30 -8.18 -19.16 -10.75
N ILE A 31 -6.94 -18.80 -11.11
CA ILE A 31 -6.05 -17.99 -10.29
C ILE A 31 -5.75 -16.68 -11.02
N ARG A 32 -5.92 -15.56 -10.30
CA ARG A 32 -5.44 -14.24 -10.73
C ARG A 32 -4.37 -13.76 -9.76
N ALA A 33 -3.28 -13.26 -10.30
CA ALA A 33 -2.19 -12.69 -9.52
C ALA A 33 -1.92 -11.25 -9.94
N PHE A 34 -1.54 -10.43 -8.97
CA PHE A 34 -1.14 -9.03 -9.15
C PHE A 34 0.16 -8.81 -8.40
N ALA A 35 1.09 -8.11 -9.03
CA ALA A 35 2.33 -7.69 -8.39
C ALA A 35 2.60 -6.23 -8.75
N ALA A 36 3.08 -5.45 -7.79
CA ALA A 36 3.37 -4.04 -7.99
C ALA A 36 4.72 -3.65 -7.40
N VAL A 37 5.41 -2.76 -8.09
CA VAL A 37 6.50 -1.95 -7.56
C VAL A 37 5.96 -0.53 -7.44
N THR A 38 6.05 0.04 -6.24
CA THR A 38 5.46 1.34 -5.89
C THR A 38 6.43 2.25 -5.13
N THR A 39 7.72 2.04 -5.31
CA THR A 39 8.79 2.76 -4.59
C THR A 39 8.69 4.27 -4.79
N GLU A 40 8.53 4.73 -6.03
CA GLU A 40 8.41 6.17 -6.34
C GLU A 40 7.12 6.77 -5.77
N THR A 41 6.01 6.04 -5.85
CA THR A 41 4.72 6.45 -5.29
C THR A 41 4.81 6.62 -3.77
N VAL A 42 5.41 5.65 -3.07
CA VAL A 42 5.55 5.69 -1.61
C VAL A 42 6.52 6.79 -1.19
N GLU A 43 7.65 6.96 -1.88
CA GLU A 43 8.61 8.03 -1.60
C GLU A 43 8.00 9.41 -1.84
N THR A 44 7.16 9.57 -2.86
CA THR A 44 6.41 10.81 -3.09
C THR A 44 5.47 11.10 -1.92
N ALA A 45 4.66 10.13 -1.51
CA ALA A 45 3.76 10.28 -0.38
C ALA A 45 4.52 10.58 0.92
N ARG A 46 5.68 9.94 1.15
CA ARG A 46 6.55 10.21 2.29
C ARG A 46 6.99 11.67 2.33
N LYS A 47 7.41 12.22 1.20
CA LYS A 47 7.85 13.63 1.09
C LYS A 47 6.69 14.60 1.27
N ASP A 48 5.58 14.35 0.58
CA ASP A 48 4.43 15.25 0.58
C ASP A 48 3.77 15.36 1.96
N HIS A 49 3.75 14.25 2.72
CA HIS A 49 3.15 14.20 4.06
C HIS A 49 4.19 14.22 5.19
N ASN A 50 5.48 14.26 4.87
CA ASN A 50 6.58 14.22 5.85
C ASN A 50 6.43 13.08 6.86
N THR A 51 6.15 11.88 6.37
CA THR A 51 5.87 10.73 7.25
C THR A 51 7.14 10.15 7.88
N SER A 52 7.02 9.75 9.15
CA SER A 52 8.04 8.97 9.87
C SER A 52 8.24 7.59 9.23
N PRO A 53 9.32 6.85 9.55
CA PRO A 53 9.55 5.53 8.98
C PRO A 53 8.40 4.55 9.17
N VAL A 54 7.80 4.47 10.36
CA VAL A 54 6.67 3.56 10.63
C VAL A 54 5.40 4.01 9.90
N ALA A 55 5.13 5.31 9.86
CA ALA A 55 4.00 5.87 9.12
C ALA A 55 4.17 5.66 7.60
N THR A 56 5.41 5.83 7.09
CA THR A 56 5.74 5.53 5.68
C THR A 56 5.51 4.06 5.35
N ALA A 57 5.95 3.15 6.22
CA ALA A 57 5.75 1.72 6.01
C ALA A 57 4.26 1.35 6.00
N ALA A 58 3.48 1.87 6.92
CA ALA A 58 2.03 1.65 7.00
C ALA A 58 1.30 2.22 5.78
N LEU A 59 1.52 3.49 5.46
CA LEU A 59 0.92 4.16 4.30
C LEU A 59 1.34 3.49 3.00
N GLY A 60 2.62 3.17 2.84
CA GLY A 60 3.15 2.56 1.62
C GLY A 60 2.58 1.18 1.35
N ARG A 61 2.40 0.34 2.39
CA ARG A 61 1.70 -0.95 2.25
C ARG A 61 0.28 -0.75 1.75
N LEU A 62 -0.47 0.21 2.32
CA LEU A 62 -1.86 0.45 1.93
C LEU A 62 -1.95 1.09 0.52
N LEU A 63 -1.01 1.98 0.14
CA LEU A 63 -0.91 2.53 -1.22
C LEU A 63 -0.66 1.41 -2.24
N THR A 64 0.27 0.51 -1.96
CA THR A 64 0.58 -0.63 -2.83
C THR A 64 -0.64 -1.55 -3.00
N ALA A 65 -1.30 -1.87 -1.90
CA ALA A 65 -2.54 -2.65 -1.92
C ALA A 65 -3.64 -1.94 -2.73
N GLY A 66 -3.84 -0.65 -2.48
CA GLY A 66 -4.80 0.18 -3.21
C GLY A 66 -4.53 0.20 -4.71
N SER A 67 -3.27 0.32 -5.12
CA SER A 67 -2.87 0.30 -6.53
C SER A 67 -3.23 -1.04 -7.20
N MET A 68 -2.90 -2.18 -6.57
CA MET A 68 -3.26 -3.51 -7.07
C MET A 68 -4.77 -3.75 -7.06
N MET A 69 -5.46 -3.37 -6.00
CA MET A 69 -6.92 -3.55 -5.89
C MET A 69 -7.69 -2.61 -6.84
N GLY A 70 -7.16 -1.41 -7.10
CA GLY A 70 -7.72 -0.48 -8.07
C GLY A 70 -7.81 -1.09 -9.46
N VAL A 71 -6.74 -1.73 -9.95
CA VAL A 71 -6.76 -2.38 -11.27
C VAL A 71 -7.61 -3.66 -11.32
N MET A 72 -8.16 -4.12 -10.19
CA MET A 72 -9.16 -5.19 -10.17
C MET A 72 -10.57 -4.66 -10.46
N MET A 73 -10.79 -3.34 -10.34
CA MET A 73 -12.06 -2.70 -10.66
C MET A 73 -12.34 -2.80 -12.17
N LYS A 74 -13.61 -2.89 -12.54
CA LYS A 74 -14.00 -3.16 -13.94
C LYS A 74 -14.36 -1.89 -14.71
N GLY A 75 -14.94 -0.89 -14.04
CA GLY A 75 -15.38 0.34 -14.68
C GLY A 75 -14.28 1.40 -14.71
N ASP A 76 -14.14 2.12 -15.81
CA ASP A 76 -13.11 3.16 -15.98
C ASP A 76 -13.24 4.33 -14.99
N LYS A 77 -14.43 4.50 -14.41
CA LYS A 77 -14.73 5.55 -13.43
C LYS A 77 -14.83 5.01 -12.00
N ASP A 78 -14.63 3.72 -11.82
CA ASP A 78 -14.70 3.10 -10.50
C ASP A 78 -13.61 3.66 -9.59
N ILE A 79 -13.97 3.92 -8.34
CA ILE A 79 -13.06 4.40 -7.30
C ILE A 79 -13.10 3.43 -6.12
N LEU A 80 -11.91 3.03 -5.71
CA LEU A 80 -11.68 2.24 -4.50
C LEU A 80 -11.19 3.17 -3.40
N THR A 81 -11.74 3.04 -2.19
CA THR A 81 -11.18 3.65 -0.98
C THR A 81 -10.90 2.57 0.05
N LEU A 82 -9.68 2.55 0.56
CA LEU A 82 -9.24 1.71 1.67
C LEU A 82 -9.05 2.59 2.91
N GLN A 83 -9.68 2.22 4.01
CA GLN A 83 -9.50 2.90 5.29
C GLN A 83 -9.09 1.89 6.36
N VAL A 84 -7.96 2.15 6.98
CA VAL A 84 -7.55 1.48 8.22
C VAL A 84 -7.79 2.46 9.35
N LYS A 85 -8.60 2.07 10.33
CA LYS A 85 -8.83 2.83 11.56
C LYS A 85 -8.44 1.97 12.74
N GLY A 86 -7.55 2.48 13.57
CA GLY A 86 -7.04 1.78 14.74
C GLY A 86 -6.93 2.69 15.95
N ASP A 87 -6.78 2.09 17.11
CA ASP A 87 -6.58 2.78 18.39
C ASP A 87 -5.10 3.06 18.69
N GLY A 88 -4.20 2.67 17.78
CA GLY A 88 -2.78 2.98 17.87
C GLY A 88 -2.45 4.43 17.49
N LEU A 89 -1.17 4.79 17.65
CA LEU A 89 -0.72 6.18 17.50
C LEU A 89 -0.91 6.76 16.10
N LEU A 90 -0.95 5.94 15.03
CA LEU A 90 -1.24 6.41 13.67
C LEU A 90 -2.68 6.86 13.47
N GLN A 91 -3.60 6.47 14.36
CA GLN A 91 -5.05 6.74 14.38
C GLN A 91 -5.80 6.26 13.12
N GLY A 92 -5.25 6.45 11.94
CA GLY A 92 -5.86 5.96 10.72
C GLY A 92 -5.06 6.26 9.46
N ILE A 93 -5.37 5.49 8.41
CA ILE A 93 -4.76 5.60 7.10
C ILE A 93 -5.88 5.53 6.08
N THR A 94 -5.89 6.45 5.13
CA THR A 94 -6.86 6.44 4.03
C THR A 94 -6.12 6.46 2.70
N VAL A 95 -6.48 5.56 1.81
CA VAL A 95 -5.97 5.48 0.43
C VAL A 95 -7.14 5.40 -0.53
N THR A 96 -7.07 6.18 -1.60
CA THR A 96 -8.01 6.11 -2.72
C THR A 96 -7.26 5.70 -3.98
N ALA A 97 -7.85 4.78 -4.75
CA ALA A 97 -7.30 4.27 -6.00
C ALA A 97 -8.35 4.35 -7.13
N ASP A 98 -7.90 4.58 -8.35
CA ASP A 98 -8.72 4.42 -9.54
C ASP A 98 -8.49 3.07 -10.24
N SER A 99 -9.29 2.78 -11.26
CA SER A 99 -9.19 1.54 -12.05
C SER A 99 -7.91 1.43 -12.88
N LYS A 100 -7.11 2.49 -12.97
CA LYS A 100 -5.79 2.50 -13.62
C LYS A 100 -4.65 2.26 -12.64
N GLY A 101 -4.96 2.03 -11.35
CA GLY A 101 -3.98 1.80 -10.28
C GLY A 101 -3.29 3.06 -9.79
N ARG A 102 -3.75 4.25 -10.17
CA ARG A 102 -3.25 5.51 -9.61
C ARG A 102 -3.81 5.67 -8.20
N VAL A 103 -2.95 6.02 -7.27
CA VAL A 103 -3.30 6.10 -5.85
C VAL A 103 -2.92 7.44 -5.24
N LYS A 104 -3.65 7.80 -4.21
CA LYS A 104 -3.31 8.84 -3.26
C LYS A 104 -3.76 8.43 -1.87
N GLY A 105 -3.10 8.94 -0.85
CA GLY A 105 -3.48 8.59 0.52
C GLY A 105 -2.68 9.37 1.55
N TYR A 106 -3.10 9.24 2.79
CA TYR A 106 -2.48 9.91 3.93
C TYR A 106 -2.64 9.10 5.21
N VAL A 107 -1.83 9.43 6.19
CA VAL A 107 -1.92 8.98 7.59
C VAL A 107 -2.41 10.14 8.43
N VAL A 108 -3.26 9.88 9.42
CA VAL A 108 -3.78 10.93 10.32
C VAL A 108 -2.66 11.55 11.14
N GLU A 109 -1.82 10.68 11.76
CA GLU A 109 -0.63 11.11 12.53
C GLU A 109 0.64 10.66 11.79
N PRO A 110 1.25 11.53 10.96
CA PRO A 110 2.33 11.15 10.06
C PRO A 110 3.72 11.06 10.73
N ASP A 111 3.94 11.68 11.86
CA ASP A 111 5.25 11.84 12.54
C ASP A 111 5.46 10.89 13.73
N VAL A 112 4.61 9.87 13.86
CA VAL A 112 4.67 8.88 14.94
C VAL A 112 6.02 8.16 14.97
N ILE A 113 6.65 8.11 16.15
CA ILE A 113 7.87 7.35 16.40
C ILE A 113 7.60 6.36 17.52
N ILE A 114 7.82 5.08 17.24
CA ILE A 114 7.73 3.99 18.22
C ILE A 114 8.95 3.08 18.14
N PRO A 115 9.29 2.34 19.20
CA PRO A 115 10.35 1.34 19.15
C PRO A 115 10.12 0.28 18.08
N ALA A 116 11.21 -0.32 17.59
CA ALA A 116 11.12 -1.49 16.75
C ALA A 116 10.44 -2.65 17.50
N ASN A 117 9.77 -3.53 16.76
CA ASN A 117 9.17 -4.73 17.33
C ASN A 117 10.24 -5.74 17.80
N ALA A 118 9.83 -6.83 18.44
CA ALA A 118 10.73 -7.86 18.97
C ALA A 118 11.66 -8.51 17.90
N LYS A 119 11.35 -8.35 16.62
CA LYS A 119 12.18 -8.81 15.48
C LYS A 119 13.12 -7.72 14.95
N GLY A 120 13.19 -6.56 15.61
CA GLY A 120 14.00 -5.43 15.16
C GLY A 120 13.47 -4.72 13.91
N LYS A 121 12.19 -4.89 13.57
CA LYS A 121 11.54 -4.26 12.41
C LYS A 121 10.61 -3.13 12.85
N LEU A 122 10.25 -2.24 11.91
CA LEU A 122 9.21 -1.23 12.15
C LEU A 122 7.93 -1.93 12.62
N ASP A 123 7.40 -1.46 13.75
CA ASP A 123 6.20 -2.04 14.38
C ASP A 123 4.93 -1.39 13.83
N VAL A 124 4.60 -1.74 12.59
CA VAL A 124 3.41 -1.20 11.92
C VAL A 124 2.14 -1.62 12.67
N GLY A 125 2.06 -2.89 13.07
CA GLY A 125 0.90 -3.40 13.81
C GLY A 125 0.69 -2.67 15.13
N GLY A 126 1.75 -2.44 15.91
CA GLY A 126 1.68 -1.65 17.16
C GLY A 126 1.32 -0.19 16.91
N ALA A 127 1.79 0.41 15.81
CA ALA A 127 1.45 1.79 15.47
C ALA A 127 0.00 1.96 15.00
N VAL A 128 -0.57 0.96 14.32
CA VAL A 128 -1.97 0.93 13.89
C VAL A 128 -2.91 0.57 15.05
N GLY A 129 -2.55 -0.42 15.85
CA GLY A 129 -3.36 -0.92 16.96
C GLY A 129 -4.55 -1.78 16.53
N HIS A 130 -5.54 -1.90 17.42
CA HIS A 130 -6.78 -2.62 17.15
C HIS A 130 -7.78 -1.72 16.45
N GLY A 131 -8.65 -2.31 15.64
CA GLY A 131 -9.65 -1.54 14.91
C GLY A 131 -10.21 -2.30 13.73
N PHE A 132 -10.40 -1.60 12.60
CA PHE A 132 -11.00 -2.20 11.42
C PHE A 132 -10.38 -1.70 10.12
N LEU A 133 -10.45 -2.56 9.11
CA LEU A 133 -10.22 -2.26 7.69
C LEU A 133 -11.57 -2.12 7.01
N GLN A 134 -11.79 -1.01 6.32
CA GLN A 134 -12.96 -0.76 5.50
C GLN A 134 -12.55 -0.62 4.04
N VAL A 135 -13.30 -1.28 3.15
CA VAL A 135 -13.12 -1.24 1.70
C VAL A 135 -14.39 -0.69 1.09
N ILE A 136 -14.28 0.44 0.43
CA ILE A 136 -15.40 1.14 -0.21
C ILE A 136 -15.16 1.12 -1.71
N LYS A 137 -16.13 0.61 -2.48
CA LYS A 137 -16.09 0.58 -3.95
C LYS A 137 -17.22 1.42 -4.50
N ASP A 138 -16.89 2.58 -5.04
CA ASP A 138 -17.81 3.41 -5.80
C ASP A 138 -17.77 3.00 -7.27
N MET A 139 -18.82 2.35 -7.71
CA MET A 139 -18.99 1.84 -9.07
C MET A 139 -20.07 2.62 -9.84
N GLY A 140 -20.38 3.84 -9.41
CA GLY A 140 -21.42 4.68 -10.02
C GLY A 140 -22.85 4.20 -9.76
N LEU A 141 -23.04 3.32 -8.77
CA LEU A 141 -24.38 2.90 -8.32
C LEU A 141 -24.93 3.90 -7.31
N LYS A 142 -26.23 3.77 -6.98
CA LYS A 142 -26.90 4.65 -6.01
C LYS A 142 -26.18 4.68 -4.66
N GLU A 143 -25.71 3.52 -4.21
CA GLU A 143 -24.93 3.37 -2.98
C GLU A 143 -23.60 2.66 -3.30
N PRO A 144 -22.47 3.08 -2.73
CA PRO A 144 -21.22 2.36 -2.86
C PRO A 144 -21.29 1.01 -2.12
N TYR A 145 -20.54 0.04 -2.60
CA TYR A 145 -20.29 -1.17 -1.83
C TYR A 145 -19.35 -0.84 -0.66
N VAL A 146 -19.68 -1.33 0.52
CA VAL A 146 -18.85 -1.17 1.71
C VAL A 146 -18.65 -2.53 2.38
N GLY A 147 -17.40 -2.99 2.41
CA GLY A 147 -16.98 -4.16 3.19
C GLY A 147 -16.13 -3.71 4.38
N GLN A 148 -16.32 -4.34 5.55
CA GLN A 148 -15.57 -4.02 6.75
C GLN A 148 -15.21 -5.29 7.51
N VAL A 149 -13.98 -5.37 8.01
CA VAL A 149 -13.50 -6.45 8.86
C VAL A 149 -12.68 -5.89 10.02
N ALA A 150 -12.67 -6.61 11.15
CA ALA A 150 -11.74 -6.30 12.24
C ALA A 150 -10.30 -6.55 11.78
N LEU A 151 -9.37 -5.68 12.21
CA LEU A 151 -7.95 -5.90 12.02
C LEU A 151 -7.51 -7.16 12.77
N GLN A 152 -6.71 -7.98 12.10
CA GLN A 152 -6.16 -9.20 12.66
C GLN A 152 -4.79 -8.93 13.30
N THR A 153 -3.96 -8.13 12.63
CA THR A 153 -2.60 -7.82 13.07
C THR A 153 -2.25 -6.35 13.01
N GLY A 154 -2.97 -5.55 12.22
CA GLY A 154 -2.61 -4.18 11.89
C GLY A 154 -1.39 -4.06 10.95
N GLU A 155 -0.80 -5.19 10.51
CA GLU A 155 0.32 -5.22 9.55
C GLU A 155 -0.13 -5.02 8.10
N ILE A 156 -1.44 -4.87 7.87
CA ILE A 156 -2.15 -4.55 6.61
C ILE A 156 -2.25 -5.75 5.65
N ALA A 157 -1.18 -6.50 5.40
CA ALA A 157 -1.22 -7.63 4.47
C ALA A 157 -2.14 -8.76 4.96
N GLU A 158 -1.99 -9.16 6.21
CA GLU A 158 -2.83 -10.18 6.87
C GLU A 158 -4.27 -9.69 7.00
N ASP A 159 -4.47 -8.41 7.28
CA ASP A 159 -5.80 -7.79 7.41
C ASP A 159 -6.55 -7.82 6.07
N LEU A 160 -5.86 -7.55 4.96
CA LEU A 160 -6.42 -7.66 3.61
C LEU A 160 -6.66 -9.11 3.20
N THR A 161 -5.77 -10.04 3.57
CA THR A 161 -5.98 -11.48 3.35
C THR A 161 -7.27 -11.93 4.03
N TYR A 162 -7.47 -11.51 5.28
CA TYR A 162 -8.70 -11.78 6.01
C TYR A 162 -9.93 -11.12 5.38
N TYR A 163 -9.81 -9.86 4.93
CA TYR A 163 -10.89 -9.16 4.20
C TYR A 163 -11.34 -9.94 2.96
N PHE A 164 -10.42 -10.40 2.13
CA PHE A 164 -10.78 -11.17 0.94
C PHE A 164 -11.51 -12.48 1.28
N ALA A 165 -11.06 -13.17 2.31
CA ALA A 165 -11.68 -14.43 2.73
C ALA A 165 -13.05 -14.20 3.38
N ALA A 166 -13.16 -13.26 4.33
CA ALA A 166 -14.34 -13.07 5.16
C ALA A 166 -15.42 -12.23 4.49
N SER A 167 -15.04 -11.18 3.75
CA SER A 167 -15.98 -10.24 3.13
C SER A 167 -16.25 -10.55 1.67
N GLU A 168 -15.23 -10.80 0.87
CA GLU A 168 -15.40 -11.11 -0.56
C GLU A 168 -15.53 -12.61 -0.85
N GLN A 169 -15.28 -13.46 0.14
CA GLN A 169 -15.35 -14.93 0.03
C GLN A 169 -14.42 -15.47 -1.07
N VAL A 170 -13.29 -14.84 -1.26
CA VAL A 170 -12.26 -15.22 -2.23
C VAL A 170 -10.99 -15.62 -1.48
N PRO A 171 -10.63 -16.91 -1.45
CA PRO A 171 -9.35 -17.34 -0.90
C PRO A 171 -8.19 -16.60 -1.57
N SER A 172 -7.38 -15.92 -0.77
CA SER A 172 -6.33 -15.05 -1.29
C SER A 172 -5.08 -15.11 -0.40
N ALA A 173 -3.94 -14.78 -0.98
CA ALA A 173 -2.70 -14.50 -0.27
C ALA A 173 -2.23 -13.10 -0.63
N VAL A 174 -1.92 -12.30 0.36
CA VAL A 174 -1.44 -10.91 0.20
C VAL A 174 -0.09 -10.77 0.88
N GLY A 175 0.89 -10.26 0.16
CA GLY A 175 2.20 -9.88 0.68
C GLY A 175 2.47 -8.41 0.38
N LEU A 176 2.83 -7.62 1.38
CA LEU A 176 3.14 -6.20 1.27
C LEU A 176 4.42 -5.89 2.04
N GLY A 177 5.27 -5.03 1.49
CA GLY A 177 6.49 -4.60 2.14
C GLY A 177 6.91 -3.20 1.71
N VAL A 178 7.47 -2.46 2.64
CA VAL A 178 8.17 -1.20 2.41
C VAL A 178 9.52 -1.29 3.09
N LEU A 179 10.58 -1.11 2.33
CA LEU A 179 11.93 -1.09 2.86
C LEU A 179 12.39 0.36 3.01
N MET A 180 12.71 0.75 4.24
CA MET A 180 13.27 2.06 4.53
C MET A 180 14.80 2.01 4.51
N ASN A 181 15.41 2.96 3.83
CA ASN A 181 16.85 3.18 3.86
C ASN A 181 17.28 3.84 5.18
N LYS A 182 18.58 3.84 5.47
CA LYS A 182 19.15 4.46 6.68
C LYS A 182 18.94 5.98 6.76
N ASP A 183 18.74 6.62 5.63
CA ASP A 183 18.45 8.06 5.50
C ASP A 183 16.94 8.38 5.51
N ASN A 184 16.11 7.40 5.90
CA ASN A 184 14.64 7.48 5.95
C ASN A 184 13.96 7.68 4.57
N THR A 185 14.62 7.33 3.46
CA THR A 185 13.98 7.22 2.14
C THR A 185 13.46 5.80 1.88
N VAL A 186 12.59 5.64 0.90
CA VAL A 186 12.07 4.33 0.46
C VAL A 186 12.94 3.73 -0.63
#